data_03e3bea06d4ea449bf02a6b083cc1f0b
#
_entry.id   03e3bea06d4ea449bf02a6b083cc1f0b
#
_cell.length_a   1.000
_cell.length_b   1.000
_cell.length_c   1.000
_cell.angle_alpha   90.00
_cell.angle_beta   90.00
_cell.angle_gamma   90.00
#
_symmetry.space_group_name_H-M   'P 1'
#
loop_
_entity.id
_entity.type
_entity.pdbx_description
1 polymer ?
#
loop_
_entity_poly.entity_id
_entity_poly.type
_entity_poly.pdbx_seq_one_letter_code
_entity_poly.pdbx_strand_id
1 'polypeptide(L)'
;MNFKIAKPTMEQIDKVADTYWKRSTVWRENRYGYIWFVAVDSEENVIGHLVLEEKEIPIPPFGKDWFILTIVVEPEYRCRGIGTELVNRAFAEAGQQGVRNFQGSANPTKEAHYFWLKNKFCFYKYGAMHNDPSKKDRYGNYSHIIFRRVDNAPVGICNNSLRYKKATREQIYSAYSDYIEKECVNMYHGKQDEIDGITAYTSDGEEVGIITWLETPLMPPLDGKQWCIPYVYVKPEFRNKGISKGLLEKLFSMAKENGVVQLFILHRKE
;
A
#
# COMPACT_ATOMS: atom_id res chain seq x y z
N MET A 1 11.52 -14.39 -24.92
CA MET A 1 11.10 -13.17 -25.63
C MET A 1 11.80 -11.99 -24.98
N ASN A 2 12.45 -11.16 -25.76
CA ASN A 2 13.13 -9.97 -25.25
C ASN A 2 12.18 -8.78 -25.35
N PHE A 3 12.08 -8.03 -24.26
CA PHE A 3 11.39 -6.74 -24.21
C PHE A 3 12.26 -5.76 -23.41
N LYS A 4 12.04 -4.47 -23.61
CA LYS A 4 12.67 -3.42 -22.79
C LYS A 4 11.62 -2.45 -22.23
N ILE A 5 11.90 -1.87 -21.08
CA ILE A 5 11.09 -0.77 -20.53
C ILE A 5 11.74 0.55 -20.91
N ALA A 6 10.96 1.44 -21.50
CA ALA A 6 11.42 2.73 -22.01
C ALA A 6 10.45 3.87 -21.68
N LYS A 7 10.89 5.11 -21.88
CA LYS A 7 9.99 6.26 -22.02
C LYS A 7 9.43 6.25 -23.45
N PRO A 8 8.13 6.43 -23.63
CA PRO A 8 7.53 6.39 -24.96
C PRO A 8 7.87 7.63 -25.79
N THR A 9 7.81 7.47 -27.10
CA THR A 9 7.73 8.60 -28.04
C THR A 9 6.33 9.22 -28.01
N MET A 10 6.20 10.44 -28.56
CA MET A 10 4.88 11.11 -28.68
C MET A 10 3.89 10.26 -29.48
N GLU A 11 4.35 9.66 -30.58
CA GLU A 11 3.55 8.77 -31.42
C GLU A 11 3.04 7.54 -30.65
N GLN A 12 3.90 6.94 -29.83
CA GLN A 12 3.51 5.81 -28.97
C GLN A 12 2.47 6.22 -27.92
N ILE A 13 2.60 7.43 -27.32
CA ILE A 13 1.60 7.98 -26.40
C ILE A 13 0.26 8.14 -27.11
N ASP A 14 0.24 8.75 -28.30
CA ASP A 14 -0.97 8.97 -29.08
C ASP A 14 -1.67 7.66 -29.43
N LYS A 15 -0.91 6.69 -29.93
CA LYS A 15 -1.43 5.36 -30.28
C LYS A 15 -2.07 4.65 -29.07
N VAL A 16 -1.42 4.70 -27.91
CA VAL A 16 -1.96 4.11 -26.68
C VAL A 16 -3.20 4.88 -26.22
N ALA A 17 -3.17 6.20 -26.19
CA ALA A 17 -4.30 7.03 -25.78
C ALA A 17 -5.52 6.79 -26.70
N ASP A 18 -5.32 6.70 -27.99
CA ASP A 18 -6.39 6.42 -28.96
C ASP A 18 -6.96 5.02 -28.84
N THR A 19 -6.17 4.06 -28.39
CA THR A 19 -6.61 2.68 -28.19
C THR A 19 -7.39 2.51 -26.89
N TYR A 20 -6.83 2.97 -25.79
CA TYR A 20 -7.32 2.64 -24.44
C TYR A 20 -8.18 3.74 -23.80
N TRP A 21 -8.01 5.00 -24.21
CA TRP A 21 -8.69 6.13 -23.57
C TRP A 21 -9.79 6.77 -24.42
N LYS A 22 -10.34 6.04 -25.37
CA LYS A 22 -11.41 6.52 -26.27
C LYS A 22 -12.59 7.18 -25.55
N ARG A 23 -12.87 6.77 -24.32
CA ARG A 23 -14.01 7.23 -23.50
C ARG A 23 -13.65 8.29 -22.47
N SER A 24 -12.38 8.67 -22.34
CA SER A 24 -11.91 9.66 -21.38
C SER A 24 -11.28 10.83 -22.08
N THR A 25 -12.08 11.87 -22.34
CA THR A 25 -11.60 13.14 -22.93
C THR A 25 -10.51 13.78 -22.07
N VAL A 26 -10.73 13.85 -20.76
CA VAL A 26 -9.78 14.46 -19.80
C VAL A 26 -8.40 13.80 -19.86
N TRP A 27 -8.34 12.47 -19.90
CA TRP A 27 -7.05 11.78 -19.98
C TRP A 27 -6.36 11.96 -21.33
N ARG A 28 -7.13 11.98 -22.40
CA ARG A 28 -6.59 12.21 -23.76
C ARG A 28 -6.02 13.60 -23.92
N GLU A 29 -6.70 14.63 -23.43
CA GLU A 29 -6.27 16.02 -23.51
C GLU A 29 -5.00 16.28 -22.70
N ASN A 30 -4.87 15.64 -21.54
CA ASN A 30 -3.72 15.81 -20.63
C ASN A 30 -2.62 14.74 -20.83
N ARG A 31 -2.67 13.90 -21.87
CA ARG A 31 -1.81 12.73 -22.02
C ARG A 31 -0.31 13.01 -21.93
N TYR A 32 0.14 14.17 -22.37
CA TYR A 32 1.55 14.56 -22.32
C TYR A 32 1.99 15.09 -20.95
N GLY A 33 1.05 15.40 -20.06
CA GLY A 33 1.33 15.81 -18.67
C GLY A 33 1.50 14.63 -17.71
N TYR A 34 1.27 13.41 -18.16
CA TYR A 34 1.43 12.20 -17.35
C TYR A 34 2.82 11.60 -17.44
N ILE A 35 3.15 10.79 -16.46
CA ILE A 35 4.40 10.03 -16.42
C ILE A 35 4.15 8.67 -17.05
N TRP A 36 4.91 8.35 -18.08
CA TRP A 36 4.72 7.15 -18.87
C TRP A 36 5.91 6.20 -18.78
N PHE A 37 5.61 4.92 -18.75
CA PHE A 37 6.53 3.82 -18.99
C PHE A 37 5.87 2.85 -19.98
N VAL A 38 6.62 2.43 -20.99
CA VAL A 38 6.16 1.44 -21.96
C VAL A 38 7.10 0.25 -21.98
N ALA A 39 6.53 -0.92 -22.19
CA ALA A 39 7.25 -2.11 -22.58
C ALA A 39 7.16 -2.23 -24.10
N VAL A 40 8.30 -2.36 -24.76
CA VAL A 40 8.36 -2.54 -26.21
C VAL A 40 9.07 -3.85 -26.56
N ASP A 41 8.63 -4.47 -27.64
CA ASP A 41 9.26 -5.66 -28.21
C ASP A 41 10.51 -5.31 -29.04
N SER A 42 11.06 -6.29 -29.76
CA SER A 42 12.23 -6.11 -30.61
C SER A 42 11.98 -5.23 -31.87
N GLU A 43 10.71 -5.02 -32.19
CA GLU A 43 10.28 -4.18 -33.33
C GLU A 43 9.81 -2.80 -32.88
N GLU A 44 10.06 -2.43 -31.61
CA GLU A 44 9.62 -1.19 -30.96
C GLU A 44 8.08 -1.04 -30.82
N ASN A 45 7.31 -2.13 -30.99
CA ASN A 45 5.88 -2.10 -30.73
C ASN A 45 5.61 -2.04 -29.23
N VAL A 46 4.65 -1.21 -28.82
CA VAL A 46 4.20 -1.13 -27.42
C VAL A 46 3.37 -2.36 -27.10
N ILE A 47 3.87 -3.21 -26.22
CA ILE A 47 3.24 -4.45 -25.73
C ILE A 47 2.70 -4.34 -24.31
N GLY A 48 2.93 -3.19 -23.66
CA GLY A 48 2.37 -2.85 -22.36
C GLY A 48 2.73 -1.43 -21.96
N HIS A 49 1.95 -0.86 -21.05
CA HIS A 49 2.19 0.50 -20.56
C HIS A 49 1.76 0.67 -19.10
N LEU A 50 2.40 1.60 -18.41
CA LEU A 50 2.04 2.12 -17.10
C LEU A 50 1.99 3.64 -17.21
N VAL A 51 0.88 4.23 -16.77
CA VAL A 51 0.69 5.68 -16.76
C VAL A 51 0.36 6.16 -15.36
N LEU A 52 1.04 7.21 -14.95
CA LEU A 52 1.00 7.78 -13.62
C LEU A 52 0.73 9.28 -13.68
N GLU A 53 0.02 9.77 -12.69
CA GLU A 53 -0.18 11.19 -12.44
C GLU A 53 0.59 11.58 -11.16
N GLU A 54 1.40 12.63 -11.23
CA GLU A 54 2.06 13.18 -10.04
C GLU A 54 1.07 14.08 -9.29
N LYS A 55 0.99 13.87 -7.97
CA LYS A 55 0.18 14.69 -7.06
C LYS A 55 1.03 15.16 -5.89
N GLU A 56 0.93 16.44 -5.60
CA GLU A 56 1.54 16.97 -4.39
C GLU A 56 0.74 16.57 -3.14
N ILE A 57 1.45 16.28 -2.06
CA ILE A 57 0.85 16.02 -0.74
C ILE A 57 0.78 17.36 -0.02
N PRO A 58 -0.42 17.94 0.18
CA PRO A 58 -0.59 19.29 0.74
C PRO A 58 -0.43 19.34 2.27
N ILE A 59 -0.16 18.22 2.92
CA ILE A 59 -0.05 18.12 4.38
C ILE A 59 1.28 17.47 4.77
N PRO A 60 1.87 17.85 5.91
CA PRO A 60 3.10 17.23 6.40
C PRO A 60 2.96 15.72 6.59
N PRO A 61 4.01 14.97 6.32
CA PRO A 61 5.24 15.43 5.70
C PRO A 61 5.02 15.67 4.20
N PHE A 62 5.27 16.89 3.74
CA PHE A 62 5.13 17.29 2.33
C PHE A 62 5.92 16.36 1.41
N GLY A 63 5.47 16.23 0.17
CA GLY A 63 6.12 15.40 -0.82
C GLY A 63 5.23 15.17 -2.03
N LYS A 64 5.59 14.15 -2.80
CA LYS A 64 4.88 13.78 -4.02
C LYS A 64 4.38 12.35 -3.91
N ASP A 65 3.17 12.12 -4.40
CA ASP A 65 2.62 10.80 -4.64
C ASP A 65 2.46 10.59 -6.15
N TRP A 66 2.67 9.37 -6.61
CA TRP A 66 2.32 8.98 -7.96
C TRP A 66 1.06 8.14 -7.96
N PHE A 67 0.03 8.63 -8.65
CA PHE A 67 -1.25 7.94 -8.79
C PHE A 67 -1.28 7.13 -10.09
N ILE A 68 -1.51 5.83 -9.97
CA ILE A 68 -1.59 4.91 -11.10
C ILE A 68 -2.93 5.12 -11.80
N LEU A 69 -2.89 5.70 -12.99
CA LEU A 69 -4.07 5.88 -13.85
C LEU A 69 -4.43 4.58 -14.54
N THR A 70 -3.42 3.90 -15.12
CA THR A 70 -3.62 2.64 -15.80
C THR A 70 -2.32 1.83 -15.89
N ILE A 71 -2.46 0.52 -15.88
CA ILE A 71 -1.43 -0.45 -16.28
C ILE A 71 -2.08 -1.48 -17.17
N VAL A 72 -1.52 -1.70 -18.33
CA VAL A 72 -2.01 -2.68 -19.31
C VAL A 72 -0.84 -3.46 -19.89
N VAL A 73 -1.04 -4.75 -20.08
CA VAL A 73 -0.17 -5.61 -20.89
C VAL A 73 -1.06 -6.31 -21.89
N GLU A 74 -0.67 -6.27 -23.15
CA GLU A 74 -1.39 -6.92 -24.25
C GLU A 74 -1.65 -8.39 -23.93
N PRO A 75 -2.84 -8.93 -24.23
CA PRO A 75 -3.25 -10.27 -23.80
C PRO A 75 -2.23 -11.37 -24.09
N GLU A 76 -1.67 -11.38 -25.30
CA GLU A 76 -0.69 -12.36 -25.76
C GLU A 76 0.67 -12.26 -25.06
N TYR A 77 0.93 -11.15 -24.38
CA TYR A 77 2.18 -10.88 -23.66
C TYR A 77 2.05 -11.02 -22.12
N ARG A 78 0.86 -11.35 -21.63
CA ARG A 78 0.61 -11.50 -20.19
C ARG A 78 1.37 -12.68 -19.59
N CYS A 79 1.45 -12.69 -18.26
CA CYS A 79 2.13 -13.73 -17.46
C CYS A 79 3.63 -13.91 -17.76
N ARG A 80 4.27 -12.94 -18.44
CA ARG A 80 5.71 -12.94 -18.77
C ARG A 80 6.52 -11.93 -17.93
N GLY A 81 5.97 -11.40 -16.86
CA GLY A 81 6.67 -10.46 -15.95
C GLY A 81 6.64 -8.99 -16.38
N ILE A 82 6.11 -8.66 -17.58
CA ILE A 82 6.13 -7.28 -18.14
C ILE A 82 5.50 -6.27 -17.18
N GLY A 83 4.31 -6.56 -16.65
CA GLY A 83 3.65 -5.66 -15.70
C GLY A 83 4.47 -5.41 -14.43
N THR A 84 5.13 -6.45 -13.92
CA THR A 84 6.03 -6.34 -12.75
C THR A 84 7.23 -5.45 -13.08
N GLU A 85 7.81 -5.60 -14.27
CA GLU A 85 8.98 -4.81 -14.67
C GLU A 85 8.62 -3.33 -14.90
N LEU A 86 7.44 -3.04 -15.47
CA LEU A 86 6.89 -1.68 -15.57
C LEU A 86 6.78 -1.03 -14.17
N VAL A 87 6.23 -1.74 -13.20
CA VAL A 87 6.13 -1.27 -11.81
C VAL A 87 7.51 -1.07 -11.20
N ASN A 88 8.44 -2.01 -11.34
CA ASN A 88 9.79 -1.90 -10.79
C ASN A 88 10.55 -0.70 -11.37
N ARG A 89 10.44 -0.46 -12.66
CA ARG A 89 11.08 0.69 -13.32
C ARG A 89 10.52 2.01 -12.80
N ALA A 90 9.18 2.11 -12.68
CA ALA A 90 8.53 3.28 -12.11
C ALA A 90 8.98 3.54 -10.66
N PHE A 91 9.08 2.48 -9.84
CA PHE A 91 9.58 2.59 -8.46
C PHE A 91 11.02 3.07 -8.37
N ALA A 92 11.89 2.57 -9.23
CA ALA A 92 13.29 2.99 -9.25
C ALA A 92 13.41 4.49 -9.57
N GLU A 93 12.62 4.99 -10.51
CA GLU A 93 12.60 6.40 -10.88
C GLU A 93 11.95 7.26 -9.78
N ALA A 94 10.84 6.81 -9.21
CA ALA A 94 10.16 7.49 -8.12
C ALA A 94 11.08 7.73 -6.91
N GLY A 95 11.90 6.73 -6.58
CA GLY A 95 12.89 6.83 -5.52
C GLY A 95 13.90 7.95 -5.74
N GLN A 96 14.31 8.17 -6.99
CA GLN A 96 15.24 9.25 -7.35
C GLN A 96 14.58 10.63 -7.33
N GLN A 97 13.27 10.69 -7.54
CA GLN A 97 12.51 11.95 -7.60
C GLN A 97 11.86 12.35 -6.26
N GLY A 98 12.12 11.62 -5.18
CA GLY A 98 11.56 11.91 -3.87
C GLY A 98 10.06 11.62 -3.75
N VAL A 99 9.52 10.79 -4.62
CA VAL A 99 8.13 10.30 -4.53
C VAL A 99 8.00 9.42 -3.29
N ARG A 100 6.93 9.64 -2.53
CA ARG A 100 6.72 8.95 -1.26
C ARG A 100 5.86 7.71 -1.39
N ASN A 101 4.81 7.78 -2.19
CA ASN A 101 3.87 6.70 -2.31
C ASN A 101 3.40 6.53 -3.76
N PHE A 102 3.04 5.28 -4.07
CA PHE A 102 2.20 4.94 -5.21
C PHE A 102 0.80 4.63 -4.70
N GLN A 103 -0.19 5.18 -5.38
CA GLN A 103 -1.60 4.93 -5.10
C GLN A 103 -2.32 4.61 -6.41
N GLY A 104 -3.47 3.98 -6.32
CA GLY A 104 -4.29 3.70 -7.49
C GLY A 104 -5.57 2.95 -7.14
N SER A 105 -6.33 2.59 -8.16
CA SER A 105 -7.50 1.74 -8.04
C SER A 105 -7.27 0.43 -8.77
N ALA A 106 -7.57 -0.69 -8.13
CA ALA A 106 -7.46 -2.02 -8.72
C ALA A 106 -8.85 -2.57 -9.07
N ASN A 107 -8.95 -3.23 -10.22
CA ASN A 107 -10.14 -4.01 -10.55
C ASN A 107 -10.34 -5.14 -9.54
N PRO A 108 -11.58 -5.45 -9.14
CA PRO A 108 -11.88 -6.47 -8.14
C PRO A 108 -11.82 -7.90 -8.73
N THR A 109 -10.74 -8.24 -9.43
CA THR A 109 -10.50 -9.59 -9.94
C THR A 109 -9.36 -10.25 -9.19
N LYS A 110 -9.38 -11.59 -9.08
CA LYS A 110 -8.30 -12.35 -8.41
C LYS A 110 -6.93 -12.05 -9.04
N GLU A 111 -6.86 -12.01 -10.36
CA GLU A 111 -5.64 -11.78 -11.12
C GLU A 111 -5.05 -10.39 -10.82
N ALA A 112 -5.88 -9.34 -10.81
CA ALA A 112 -5.44 -7.99 -10.46
C ALA A 112 -4.97 -7.91 -9.01
N HIS A 113 -5.70 -8.53 -8.07
CA HIS A 113 -5.30 -8.55 -6.67
C HIS A 113 -3.98 -9.27 -6.46
N TYR A 114 -3.80 -10.48 -7.02
CA TYR A 114 -2.52 -11.20 -6.94
C TYR A 114 -1.38 -10.43 -7.59
N PHE A 115 -1.62 -9.77 -8.72
CA PHE A 115 -0.63 -8.91 -9.35
C PHE A 115 -0.15 -7.81 -8.40
N TRP A 116 -1.07 -7.09 -7.77
CA TRP A 116 -0.72 -5.99 -6.88
C TRP A 116 -0.05 -6.47 -5.58
N LEU A 117 -0.53 -7.55 -4.97
CA LEU A 117 0.12 -8.16 -3.80
C LEU A 117 1.55 -8.62 -4.12
N LYS A 118 1.74 -9.31 -5.25
CA LYS A 118 3.07 -9.73 -5.72
C LYS A 118 4.01 -8.53 -5.89
N ASN A 119 3.50 -7.40 -6.32
CA ASN A 119 4.25 -6.15 -6.45
C ASN A 119 4.27 -5.32 -5.14
N LYS A 120 3.98 -5.94 -3.99
CA LYS A 120 4.05 -5.36 -2.64
C LYS A 120 3.11 -4.17 -2.41
N PHE A 121 2.00 -4.08 -3.13
CA PHE A 121 0.94 -3.15 -2.82
C PHE A 121 0.01 -3.74 -1.76
N CYS A 122 -0.51 -2.87 -0.90
CA CYS A 122 -1.55 -3.18 0.06
C CYS A 122 -2.91 -2.69 -0.44
N PHE A 123 -3.97 -3.35 -0.03
CA PHE A 123 -5.34 -2.91 -0.29
C PHE A 123 -5.85 -2.12 0.90
N TYR A 124 -6.27 -0.87 0.66
CA TYR A 124 -6.57 0.06 1.74
C TYR A 124 -8.07 0.20 2.01
N LYS A 125 -8.92 0.21 0.97
CA LYS A 125 -10.35 0.48 1.14
C LYS A 125 -11.19 0.01 -0.05
N TYR A 126 -12.46 -0.34 0.21
CA TYR A 126 -13.46 -0.48 -0.83
C TYR A 126 -13.84 0.89 -1.41
N GLY A 127 -13.94 0.96 -2.74
CA GLY A 127 -14.71 1.94 -3.49
C GLY A 127 -14.54 3.39 -3.08
N ALA A 128 -13.33 3.86 -2.97
CA ALA A 128 -13.12 5.16 -2.34
C ALA A 128 -13.23 6.37 -3.27
N MET A 129 -13.70 6.22 -4.46
CA MET A 129 -14.19 7.42 -5.18
C MET A 129 -15.53 7.93 -4.62
N HIS A 130 -16.26 7.08 -3.90
CA HIS A 130 -17.47 7.45 -3.18
C HIS A 130 -17.40 6.81 -1.81
N ASN A 131 -17.54 7.60 -0.75
CA ASN A 131 -17.62 7.11 0.64
C ASN A 131 -18.84 6.19 0.91
N ASP A 132 -19.46 5.68 -0.12
CA ASP A 132 -20.66 4.87 -0.08
C ASP A 132 -20.35 3.48 -0.61
N PRO A 133 -20.25 2.45 0.25
CA PRO A 133 -19.97 1.08 -0.15
C PRO A 133 -21.11 0.45 -0.99
N SER A 134 -22.28 1.08 -1.07
CA SER A 134 -23.38 0.64 -1.92
C SER A 134 -23.22 1.10 -3.38
N LYS A 135 -22.35 2.06 -3.66
CA LYS A 135 -22.13 2.55 -5.02
C LYS A 135 -21.12 1.70 -5.74
N LYS A 136 -21.62 0.84 -6.59
CA LYS A 136 -20.83 0.15 -7.60
C LYS A 136 -20.44 1.14 -8.69
N ASP A 137 -19.29 0.87 -9.35
CA ASP A 137 -19.01 1.56 -10.61
C ASP A 137 -20.11 1.27 -11.63
N ARG A 138 -20.11 1.97 -12.76
CA ARG A 138 -21.11 1.78 -13.83
C ARG A 138 -21.15 0.36 -14.41
N TYR A 139 -20.20 -0.51 -14.04
CA TYR A 139 -20.12 -1.92 -14.41
C TYR A 139 -20.56 -2.85 -13.28
N GLY A 140 -21.00 -2.32 -12.15
CA GLY A 140 -21.43 -3.09 -11.00
C GLY A 140 -20.31 -3.63 -10.11
N ASN A 141 -19.07 -3.16 -10.30
CA ASN A 141 -17.88 -3.60 -9.57
C ASN A 141 -17.49 -2.61 -8.48
N TYR A 142 -16.82 -3.12 -7.45
CA TYR A 142 -16.16 -2.30 -6.44
C TYR A 142 -14.69 -2.13 -6.83
N SER A 143 -14.20 -0.90 -6.88
CA SER A 143 -12.77 -0.66 -7.02
C SER A 143 -12.10 -0.71 -5.65
N HIS A 144 -10.93 -1.32 -5.56
CA HIS A 144 -10.11 -1.31 -4.35
C HIS A 144 -8.98 -0.29 -4.49
N ILE A 145 -8.77 0.51 -3.47
CA ILE A 145 -7.58 1.36 -3.44
C ILE A 145 -6.39 0.50 -3.09
N ILE A 146 -5.35 0.63 -3.91
CA ILE A 146 -4.05 0.06 -3.70
C ILE A 146 -3.06 1.14 -3.29
N PHE A 147 -2.12 0.76 -2.44
CA PHE A 147 -1.11 1.65 -1.92
C PHE A 147 0.22 0.93 -1.75
N ARG A 148 1.32 1.59 -2.11
CA ARG A 148 2.66 1.14 -1.78
C ARG A 148 3.56 2.34 -1.50
N ARG A 149 4.28 2.29 -0.35
CA ARG A 149 5.28 3.29 -0.02
C ARG A 149 6.56 3.05 -0.82
N VAL A 150 7.17 4.12 -1.29
CA VAL A 150 8.51 4.09 -1.89
C VAL A 150 9.52 4.16 -0.75
N ASP A 151 10.26 3.07 -0.55
CA ASP A 151 11.21 2.96 0.56
C ASP A 151 12.52 3.70 0.24
N ASN A 152 12.54 4.99 0.56
CA ASN A 152 13.77 5.79 0.64
C ASN A 152 14.10 6.23 2.08
N ALA A 153 13.34 5.75 3.07
CA ALA A 153 13.66 6.03 4.46
C ALA A 153 14.94 5.29 4.85
N PRO A 154 15.92 5.96 5.44
CA PRO A 154 17.09 5.28 5.98
C PRO A 154 16.61 4.20 6.95
N VAL A 155 17.11 2.99 6.74
CA VAL A 155 16.82 1.85 7.63
C VAL A 155 17.51 2.17 8.96
N GLY A 156 16.75 2.71 9.91
CA GLY A 156 17.23 2.96 11.26
C GLY A 156 17.76 1.66 11.87
N ILE A 157 18.77 1.74 12.69
CA ILE A 157 19.37 0.60 13.39
C ILE A 157 18.28 0.02 14.31
N CYS A 158 17.98 -1.25 14.15
CA CYS A 158 17.08 -1.97 15.08
C CYS A 158 17.82 -2.16 16.41
N ASN A 159 17.19 -1.80 17.52
CA ASN A 159 17.80 -1.98 18.84
C ASN A 159 17.60 -3.44 19.27
N ASN A 160 18.65 -4.26 19.10
CA ASN A 160 18.65 -5.70 19.40
C ASN A 160 18.53 -6.04 20.90
N SER A 161 18.47 -5.04 21.78
CA SER A 161 18.39 -5.24 23.24
C SER A 161 16.94 -5.34 23.77
N LEU A 162 15.95 -5.20 22.93
CA LEU A 162 14.55 -5.25 23.35
C LEU A 162 14.04 -6.68 23.49
N ARG A 163 13.21 -6.91 24.51
CA ARG A 163 12.46 -8.14 24.70
C ARG A 163 11.00 -7.90 24.31
N TYR A 164 10.39 -8.86 23.61
CA TYR A 164 9.01 -8.76 23.14
C TYR A 164 8.18 -9.85 23.83
N LYS A 165 7.03 -9.47 24.40
CA LYS A 165 6.07 -10.40 25.01
C LYS A 165 4.68 -10.15 24.45
N LYS A 166 3.82 -11.16 24.48
CA LYS A 166 2.38 -10.98 24.21
C LYS A 166 1.83 -9.95 25.20
N ALA A 167 1.11 -8.96 24.70
CA ALA A 167 0.49 -7.93 25.53
C ALA A 167 -0.62 -8.54 26.38
N THR A 168 -0.76 -8.08 27.62
CA THR A 168 -1.90 -8.44 28.47
C THR A 168 -3.14 -7.68 28.04
N ARG A 169 -4.32 -8.14 28.48
CA ARG A 169 -5.58 -7.43 28.20
C ARG A 169 -5.56 -6.02 28.78
N GLU A 170 -5.02 -5.85 29.99
CA GLU A 170 -4.89 -4.55 30.65
C GLU A 170 -4.02 -3.59 29.83
N GLN A 171 -2.90 -4.07 29.27
CA GLN A 171 -2.03 -3.26 28.41
C GLN A 171 -2.75 -2.85 27.12
N ILE A 172 -3.49 -3.76 26.50
CA ILE A 172 -4.28 -3.47 25.30
C ILE A 172 -5.37 -2.44 25.63
N TYR A 173 -6.11 -2.62 26.73
CA TYR A 173 -7.16 -1.68 27.12
C TYR A 173 -6.60 -0.32 27.53
N SER A 174 -5.48 -0.25 28.25
CA SER A 174 -4.84 1.03 28.59
C SER A 174 -4.39 1.77 27.34
N ALA A 175 -3.73 1.08 26.40
CA ALA A 175 -3.35 1.66 25.11
C ALA A 175 -4.57 2.16 24.33
N TYR A 176 -5.71 1.47 24.45
CA TYR A 176 -6.96 1.82 23.79
C TYR A 176 -7.69 2.97 24.48
N SER A 177 -7.75 3.04 25.81
CA SER A 177 -8.43 4.12 26.53
C SER A 177 -7.81 5.46 26.23
N ASP A 178 -6.48 5.54 26.20
CA ASP A 178 -5.75 6.76 25.85
C ASP A 178 -6.01 7.23 24.41
N TYR A 179 -6.41 6.32 23.52
CA TYR A 179 -6.60 6.56 22.11
C TYR A 179 -8.08 6.66 21.70
N ILE A 180 -8.96 5.82 22.27
CA ILE A 180 -10.38 5.74 21.91
C ILE A 180 -11.19 6.87 22.55
N GLU A 181 -10.89 7.30 23.76
CA GLU A 181 -11.59 8.41 24.41
C GLU A 181 -11.49 9.72 23.60
N LYS A 182 -10.49 9.82 22.74
CA LYS A 182 -10.28 11.06 22.00
C LYS A 182 -10.90 11.10 20.60
N GLU A 183 -11.04 10.02 19.82
CA GLU A 183 -11.44 10.22 18.41
C GLU A 183 -11.95 9.02 17.57
N CYS A 184 -11.96 7.77 18.02
CA CYS A 184 -12.29 6.61 17.17
C CYS A 184 -13.43 5.71 17.67
N VAL A 185 -14.51 6.31 18.14
CA VAL A 185 -15.64 5.61 18.77
C VAL A 185 -16.34 4.57 17.88
N ASN A 186 -16.27 4.69 16.55
CA ASN A 186 -17.20 3.96 15.66
C ASN A 186 -16.62 2.74 14.90
N MET A 187 -15.31 2.54 14.83
CA MET A 187 -14.75 1.49 13.97
C MET A 187 -14.45 0.16 14.68
N TYR A 188 -14.32 0.19 16.01
CA TYR A 188 -13.92 -0.99 16.81
C TYR A 188 -14.84 -1.30 18.00
N HIS A 189 -16.01 -0.64 18.08
CA HIS A 189 -17.01 -0.95 19.11
C HIS A 189 -17.44 -2.42 18.99
N GLY A 190 -17.23 -3.17 20.06
CA GLY A 190 -17.63 -4.59 20.16
C GLY A 190 -16.56 -5.60 19.72
N LYS A 191 -15.37 -5.16 19.28
CA LYS A 191 -14.27 -6.06 18.87
C LYS A 191 -13.03 -5.99 19.75
N GLN A 192 -13.10 -5.36 20.89
CA GLN A 192 -11.94 -5.18 21.80
C GLN A 192 -11.33 -6.51 22.25
N ASP A 193 -12.15 -7.54 22.43
CA ASP A 193 -11.69 -8.88 22.80
C ASP A 193 -11.00 -9.65 21.69
N GLU A 194 -11.18 -9.22 20.41
CA GLU A 194 -10.55 -9.80 19.24
C GLU A 194 -9.15 -9.19 18.96
N ILE A 195 -8.77 -8.13 19.69
CA ILE A 195 -7.50 -7.44 19.47
C ILE A 195 -6.39 -8.16 20.22
N ASP A 196 -5.32 -8.46 19.50
CA ASP A 196 -4.08 -8.97 20.05
C ASP A 196 -3.00 -7.88 20.06
N GLY A 197 -1.91 -8.14 20.81
CA GLY A 197 -0.80 -7.19 20.91
C GLY A 197 0.51 -7.82 21.33
N ILE A 198 1.59 -7.11 21.06
CA ILE A 198 2.92 -7.36 21.66
C ILE A 198 3.46 -6.08 22.28
N THR A 199 4.08 -6.25 23.44
CA THR A 199 4.72 -5.19 24.21
C THR A 199 6.23 -5.37 24.17
N ALA A 200 6.95 -4.27 23.95
CA ALA A 200 8.41 -4.20 24.00
C ALA A 200 8.87 -3.78 25.39
N TYR A 201 9.92 -4.44 25.87
CA TYR A 201 10.55 -4.20 27.15
C TYR A 201 12.05 -3.97 26.98
N THR A 202 12.62 -3.14 27.82
CA THR A 202 14.10 -3.04 27.98
C THR A 202 14.67 -4.33 28.58
N SER A 203 16.00 -4.44 28.64
CA SER A 203 16.70 -5.51 29.36
C SER A 203 16.29 -5.59 30.84
N ASP A 204 16.01 -4.44 31.44
CA ASP A 204 15.69 -4.29 32.87
C ASP A 204 14.20 -4.55 33.16
N GLY A 205 13.42 -4.83 32.11
CA GLY A 205 12.01 -5.19 32.22
C GLY A 205 11.03 -4.00 32.20
N GLU A 206 11.51 -2.80 31.88
CA GLU A 206 10.62 -1.65 31.73
C GLU A 206 9.86 -1.74 30.40
N GLU A 207 8.55 -1.52 30.44
CA GLU A 207 7.71 -1.40 29.26
C GLU A 207 8.00 -0.10 28.51
N VAL A 208 8.29 -0.19 27.21
CA VAL A 208 8.69 0.96 26.38
C VAL A 208 7.79 1.22 25.18
N GLY A 209 6.96 0.25 24.82
CA GLY A 209 6.01 0.43 23.70
C GLY A 209 5.18 -0.80 23.43
N ILE A 210 4.10 -0.61 22.69
CA ILE A 210 3.12 -1.64 22.34
C ILE A 210 2.71 -1.49 20.88
N ILE A 211 2.43 -2.60 20.21
CA ILE A 211 1.74 -2.67 18.93
C ILE A 211 0.57 -3.64 19.05
N THR A 212 -0.56 -3.27 18.50
CA THR A 212 -1.77 -4.10 18.53
C THR A 212 -2.23 -4.41 17.12
N TRP A 213 -2.92 -5.52 16.93
CA TRP A 213 -3.54 -5.88 15.65
C TRP A 213 -4.87 -6.59 15.86
N LEU A 214 -5.69 -6.50 14.81
CA LEU A 214 -6.95 -7.21 14.68
C LEU A 214 -6.87 -8.08 13.43
N GLU A 215 -7.15 -9.38 13.55
CA GLU A 215 -7.27 -10.26 12.41
C GLU A 215 -8.62 -10.03 11.72
N THR A 216 -8.58 -9.84 10.42
CA THR A 216 -9.78 -9.70 9.58
C THR A 216 -9.63 -10.55 8.33
N PRO A 217 -10.73 -11.02 7.73
CA PRO A 217 -10.65 -11.69 6.44
C PRO A 217 -10.12 -10.74 5.37
N LEU A 218 -9.43 -11.28 4.37
CA LEU A 218 -9.11 -10.52 3.17
C LEU A 218 -10.40 -10.14 2.44
N MET A 219 -10.34 -8.99 1.77
CA MET A 219 -11.46 -8.57 0.94
C MET A 219 -11.60 -9.47 -0.29
N PRO A 220 -12.84 -9.91 -0.64
CA PRO A 220 -13.05 -10.64 -1.88
C PRO A 220 -12.46 -9.89 -3.09
N PRO A 221 -11.96 -10.58 -4.10
CA PRO A 221 -12.06 -12.03 -4.35
C PRO A 221 -10.91 -12.85 -3.75
N LEU A 222 -10.05 -12.29 -2.91
CA LEU A 222 -8.97 -13.02 -2.26
C LEU A 222 -9.48 -13.79 -1.05
N ASP A 223 -8.96 -15.01 -0.87
CA ASP A 223 -9.14 -15.80 0.33
C ASP A 223 -7.93 -15.63 1.24
N GLY A 224 -8.14 -15.68 2.54
CA GLY A 224 -7.07 -15.58 3.53
C GLY A 224 -7.38 -14.56 4.61
N LYS A 225 -6.37 -14.24 5.39
CA LYS A 225 -6.47 -13.32 6.51
C LYS A 225 -5.47 -12.18 6.39
N GLN A 226 -5.87 -11.05 6.93
CA GLN A 226 -5.03 -9.87 7.06
C GLN A 226 -5.05 -9.39 8.51
N TRP A 227 -3.98 -8.71 8.90
CA TRP A 227 -3.92 -8.03 10.17
C TRP A 227 -3.99 -6.52 9.96
N CYS A 228 -4.98 -5.91 10.59
CA CYS A 228 -5.10 -4.46 10.70
C CYS A 228 -4.38 -4.02 11.97
N ILE A 229 -3.47 -3.07 11.86
CA ILE A 229 -2.72 -2.49 12.98
C ILE A 229 -3.39 -1.17 13.36
N PRO A 230 -4.25 -1.16 14.37
CA PRO A 230 -4.93 0.06 14.82
C PRO A 230 -4.02 0.98 15.63
N TYR A 231 -3.01 0.43 16.32
CA TYR A 231 -2.24 1.18 17.27
C TYR A 231 -0.78 0.73 17.36
N VAL A 232 0.11 1.70 17.31
CA VAL A 232 1.53 1.57 17.61
C VAL A 232 1.91 2.71 18.53
N TYR A 233 2.37 2.41 19.73
CA TYR A 233 2.78 3.40 20.71
C TYR A 233 4.19 3.12 21.20
N VAL A 234 4.95 4.19 21.40
CA VAL A 234 6.24 4.18 22.08
C VAL A 234 6.24 5.33 23.09
N LYS A 235 6.58 5.03 24.34
CA LYS A 235 6.68 6.04 25.39
C LYS A 235 7.57 7.20 24.93
N PRO A 236 7.20 8.47 25.23
CA PRO A 236 7.91 9.64 24.72
C PRO A 236 9.42 9.62 24.91
N GLU A 237 9.88 9.22 26.09
CA GLU A 237 11.29 9.16 26.49
C GLU A 237 12.10 8.10 25.74
N PHE A 238 11.41 7.16 25.09
CA PHE A 238 12.00 6.08 24.29
C PHE A 238 11.83 6.27 22.79
N ARG A 239 11.25 7.36 22.35
CA ARG A 239 11.07 7.65 20.90
C ARG A 239 12.42 7.87 20.21
N ASN A 240 12.41 7.74 18.88
CA ASN A 240 13.59 7.89 18.01
C ASN A 240 14.73 6.87 18.27
N LYS A 241 14.47 5.82 19.07
CA LYS A 241 15.42 4.74 19.38
C LYS A 241 15.15 3.44 18.60
N GLY A 242 14.32 3.49 17.54
CA GLY A 242 14.01 2.34 16.68
C GLY A 242 13.00 1.33 17.24
N ILE A 243 12.34 1.62 18.38
CA ILE A 243 11.44 0.68 19.07
C ILE A 243 10.21 0.33 18.23
N SER A 244 9.56 1.33 17.61
CA SER A 244 8.42 1.09 16.72
C SER A 244 8.79 0.19 15.53
N LYS A 245 10.01 0.35 15.00
CA LYS A 245 10.53 -0.52 13.95
C LYS A 245 10.69 -1.96 14.45
N GLY A 246 11.28 -2.15 15.63
CA GLY A 246 11.43 -3.47 16.22
C GLY A 246 10.09 -4.17 16.51
N LEU A 247 9.10 -3.42 16.99
CA LEU A 247 7.72 -3.91 17.16
C LEU A 247 7.11 -4.38 15.84
N LEU A 248 7.27 -3.57 14.78
CA LEU A 248 6.79 -3.92 13.45
C LEU A 248 7.51 -5.14 12.88
N GLU A 249 8.83 -5.23 12.98
CA GLU A 249 9.60 -6.38 12.52
C GLU A 249 9.18 -7.68 13.24
N LYS A 250 8.96 -7.61 14.55
CA LYS A 250 8.44 -8.75 15.32
C LYS A 250 7.05 -9.15 14.86
N LEU A 251 6.17 -8.16 14.62
CA LEU A 251 4.82 -8.41 14.12
C LEU A 251 4.86 -9.01 12.70
N PHE A 252 5.73 -8.54 11.81
CA PHE A 252 5.91 -9.11 10.47
C PHE A 252 6.33 -10.58 10.51
N SER A 253 7.27 -10.93 11.40
CA SER A 253 7.67 -12.33 11.58
C SER A 253 6.50 -13.20 12.02
N MET A 254 5.75 -12.75 13.03
CA MET A 254 4.57 -13.46 13.53
C MET A 254 3.49 -13.59 12.46
N ALA A 255 3.22 -12.53 11.71
CA ALA A 255 2.24 -12.54 10.63
C ALA A 255 2.59 -13.60 9.58
N LYS A 256 3.86 -13.66 9.18
CA LYS A 256 4.36 -14.67 8.23
C LYS A 256 4.17 -16.09 8.75
N GLU A 257 4.50 -16.34 10.02
CA GLU A 257 4.35 -17.65 10.67
C GLU A 257 2.87 -18.08 10.76
N ASN A 258 1.94 -17.11 10.85
CA ASN A 258 0.50 -17.34 10.93
C ASN A 258 -0.22 -17.32 9.57
N GLY A 259 0.52 -17.27 8.45
CA GLY A 259 -0.07 -17.29 7.12
C GLY A 259 -0.87 -16.02 6.78
N VAL A 260 -0.55 -14.90 7.43
CA VAL A 260 -1.16 -13.59 7.13
C VAL A 260 -0.64 -13.11 5.78
N VAL A 261 -1.55 -12.80 4.88
CA VAL A 261 -1.24 -12.40 3.50
C VAL A 261 -0.93 -10.91 3.41
N GLN A 262 -1.56 -10.11 4.27
CA GLN A 262 -1.43 -8.65 4.25
C GLN A 262 -1.44 -8.07 5.66
N LEU A 263 -0.57 -7.07 5.86
CA LEU A 263 -0.60 -6.17 7.01
C LEU A 263 -0.92 -4.75 6.53
N PHE A 264 -1.79 -4.05 7.23
CA PHE A 264 -2.02 -2.63 6.97
C PHE A 264 -2.14 -1.84 8.28
N ILE A 265 -1.63 -0.63 8.25
CA ILE A 265 -1.69 0.30 9.38
C ILE A 265 -2.80 1.30 9.10
N LEU A 266 -3.70 1.50 10.05
CA LEU A 266 -4.62 2.61 10.00
C LEU A 266 -3.87 3.87 10.37
N HIS A 267 -3.47 4.62 9.34
CA HIS A 267 -2.82 5.91 9.57
C HIS A 267 -3.87 6.98 9.80
N ARG A 268 -3.72 7.71 10.90
CA ARG A 268 -4.55 8.84 11.22
C ARG A 268 -4.00 10.10 10.57
N LYS A 269 -4.90 10.94 10.06
CA LYS A 269 -4.60 12.37 9.88
C LYS A 269 -4.60 12.99 11.28
N GLU A 270 -3.44 13.48 11.73
CA GLU A 270 -3.38 14.43 12.81
C GLU A 270 -3.97 15.78 12.38
#